data_51c4774cdb3a08bbea7ed7d43361f16e
#
_entry.id   51c4774cdb3a08bbea7ed7d43361f16e
#
_cell.length_a   1.000
_cell.length_b   1.000
_cell.length_c   1.000
_cell.angle_alpha   90.00
_cell.angle_beta   90.00
_cell.angle_gamma   90.00
#
_symmetry.space_group_name_H-M   'P 1'
#
loop_
_entity.id
_entity.type
_entity.pdbx_description
1 polymer ?
#
loop_
_entity_poly.entity_id
_entity_poly.type
_entity_poly.pdbx_seq_one_letter_code
_entity_poly.pdbx_strand_id
1 'polypeptide(L)'
;MKRLYKYFFGILGISFALTACDDWLDTEIKDPANLTISNKDEAYYARLREYKKSDHPVAFGWYGNWTGTGASYENSLKGLPDSVDFVSLWGNWKNPSPAMMEDLRYVQ
;
A
#
# COMPACT_ATOMS: atom_id res chain seq x y z
N MET A 1 36.58 7.87 45.84
CA MET A 1 36.74 7.98 44.38
C MET A 1 36.21 6.73 43.64
N LYS A 2 36.48 5.52 44.07
CA LYS A 2 36.00 4.29 43.38
C LYS A 2 34.47 4.11 43.37
N ARG A 3 33.73 4.67 44.34
CA ARG A 3 32.26 4.61 44.37
C ARG A 3 31.61 5.61 43.40
N LEU A 4 32.19 6.79 43.20
CA LEU A 4 31.66 7.81 42.29
C LEU A 4 31.74 7.33 40.81
N TYR A 5 32.79 6.58 40.47
CA TYR A 5 33.03 6.04 39.13
C TYR A 5 31.97 5.02 38.73
N LYS A 6 31.50 4.23 39.67
CA LYS A 6 30.43 3.24 39.42
C LYS A 6 29.09 3.90 39.11
N TYR A 7 28.78 5.02 39.80
CA TYR A 7 27.56 5.79 39.50
C TYR A 7 27.66 6.56 38.21
N PHE A 8 28.84 7.05 37.85
CA PHE A 8 29.08 7.79 36.62
C PHE A 8 28.90 6.84 35.38
N PHE A 9 29.40 5.62 35.45
CA PHE A 9 29.21 4.63 34.41
C PHE A 9 27.74 4.16 34.31
N GLY A 10 27.03 4.06 35.41
CA GLY A 10 25.62 3.72 35.43
C GLY A 10 24.76 4.78 34.78
N ILE A 11 25.00 6.06 35.07
CA ILE A 11 24.27 7.19 34.49
C ILE A 11 24.58 7.34 32.99
N LEU A 12 25.82 7.13 32.57
CA LEU A 12 26.21 7.19 31.16
C LEU A 12 25.54 6.05 30.35
N GLY A 13 25.45 4.84 30.93
CA GLY A 13 24.78 3.71 30.29
C GLY A 13 23.27 3.90 30.11
N ILE A 14 22.61 4.51 31.10
CA ILE A 14 21.18 4.83 31.04
C ILE A 14 20.90 5.93 30.01
N SER A 15 21.77 6.91 29.88
CA SER A 15 21.64 8.00 28.87
C SER A 15 21.74 7.46 27.43
N PHE A 16 22.59 6.48 27.17
CA PHE A 16 22.69 5.83 25.85
C PHE A 16 21.48 4.94 25.52
N ALA A 17 20.85 4.32 26.54
CA ALA A 17 19.68 3.50 26.33
C ALA A 17 18.42 4.32 25.97
N LEU A 18 18.35 5.58 26.39
CA LEU A 18 17.19 6.46 26.13
C LEU A 18 17.22 7.08 24.71
N THR A 19 18.39 7.16 24.07
CA THR A 19 18.50 7.69 22.70
C THR A 19 18.27 6.64 21.61
N ALA A 20 18.27 5.36 21.97
CA ALA A 20 18.06 4.26 21.00
C ALA A 20 16.60 3.97 20.65
N CYS A 21 15.64 4.63 21.32
CA CYS A 21 14.21 4.38 21.11
C CYS A 21 13.50 5.44 20.26
N ASP A 22 14.21 6.46 19.76
CA ASP A 22 13.57 7.58 19.05
C ASP A 22 13.06 7.16 17.66
N ASP A 23 13.77 6.27 16.98
CA ASP A 23 13.38 5.79 15.65
C ASP A 23 12.22 4.76 15.66
N TRP A 24 11.95 4.11 16.81
CA TRP A 24 10.89 3.10 16.85
C TRP A 24 9.49 3.69 17.09
N LEU A 25 9.41 4.90 17.58
CA LEU A 25 8.13 5.59 17.86
C LEU A 25 7.76 6.61 16.77
N ASP A 26 8.62 6.81 15.80
CA ASP A 26 8.34 7.65 14.64
C ASP A 26 7.48 6.83 13.64
N THR A 27 6.20 6.71 13.97
CA THR A 27 5.22 6.21 13.02
C THR A 27 5.11 7.23 11.90
N GLU A 28 5.69 6.90 10.76
CA GLU A 28 5.48 7.66 9.52
C GLU A 28 3.95 7.77 9.29
N ILE A 29 3.40 8.94 9.56
CA ILE A 29 1.99 9.23 9.27
C ILE A 29 1.91 9.38 7.76
N LYS A 30 1.57 8.29 7.07
CA LYS A 30 1.25 8.33 5.65
C LYS A 30 -0.09 9.04 5.48
N ASP A 31 -0.10 10.10 4.72
CA ASP A 31 -1.34 10.77 4.32
C ASP A 31 -2.24 9.75 3.60
N PRO A 32 -3.43 9.44 4.12
CA PRO A 32 -4.35 8.50 3.49
C PRO A 32 -4.67 8.85 2.04
N ALA A 33 -4.68 10.13 1.70
CA ALA A 33 -4.88 10.60 0.33
C ALA A 33 -3.75 10.19 -0.62
N ASN A 34 -2.54 10.03 -0.12
CA ASN A 34 -1.38 9.62 -0.92
C ASN A 34 -1.19 8.10 -1.01
N LEU A 35 -1.85 7.32 -0.16
CA LEU A 35 -1.76 5.85 -0.21
C LEU A 35 -2.44 5.25 -1.45
N THR A 36 -3.37 5.99 -2.04
CA THR A 36 -4.20 5.55 -3.16
C THR A 36 -3.79 6.18 -4.49
N ILE A 37 -2.88 7.15 -4.48
CA ILE A 37 -2.35 7.76 -5.70
C ILE A 37 -1.15 6.94 -6.17
N SER A 38 -1.28 6.37 -7.36
CA SER A 38 -0.14 5.73 -8.02
C SER A 38 0.81 6.81 -8.55
N ASN A 39 2.01 6.90 -7.97
CA ASN A 39 3.07 7.78 -8.44
C ASN A 39 3.95 7.10 -9.52
N LYS A 40 3.44 6.06 -10.15
CA LYS A 40 4.16 5.28 -11.15
C LYS A 40 4.04 5.93 -12.52
N ASP A 41 5.11 5.95 -13.27
CA ASP A 41 5.17 6.52 -14.61
C ASP A 41 4.68 5.55 -15.70
N GLU A 42 4.49 6.05 -16.91
CA GLU A 42 4.07 5.23 -18.04
C GLU A 42 5.09 4.13 -18.37
N ALA A 43 6.38 4.35 -18.15
CA ALA A 43 7.41 3.35 -18.35
C ALA A 43 7.23 2.14 -17.40
N TYR A 44 6.81 2.40 -16.18
CA TYR A 44 6.44 1.33 -15.23
C TYR A 44 5.26 0.51 -15.75
N TYR A 45 4.18 1.17 -16.20
CA TYR A 45 2.99 0.47 -16.69
C TYR A 45 3.26 -0.28 -18.00
N ALA A 46 4.12 0.24 -18.87
CA ALA A 46 4.56 -0.48 -20.05
C ALA A 46 5.26 -1.79 -19.70
N ARG A 47 6.20 -1.76 -18.74
CA ARG A 47 6.86 -2.99 -18.25
C ARG A 47 5.87 -3.96 -17.57
N LEU A 48 4.91 -3.43 -16.81
CA LEU A 48 3.87 -4.25 -16.18
C LEU A 48 3.02 -4.97 -17.22
N ARG A 49 2.58 -4.29 -18.28
CA ARG A 49 1.83 -4.90 -19.39
C ARG A 49 2.63 -5.99 -20.09
N GLU A 50 3.92 -5.78 -20.34
CA GLU A 50 4.80 -6.82 -20.91
C GLU A 50 4.97 -8.01 -19.97
N TYR A 51 5.18 -7.77 -18.66
CA TYR A 51 5.23 -8.84 -17.67
C TYR A 51 3.95 -9.67 -17.66
N LYS A 52 2.78 -9.03 -17.67
CA LYS A 52 1.48 -9.72 -17.67
C LYS A 52 1.21 -10.53 -18.94
N LYS A 53 1.86 -10.24 -20.04
CA LYS A 53 1.81 -11.05 -21.27
C LYS A 53 2.80 -12.21 -21.28
N SER A 54 3.80 -12.18 -20.41
CA SER A 54 4.79 -13.24 -20.29
C SER A 54 4.26 -14.45 -19.53
N ASP A 55 4.98 -15.57 -19.62
CA ASP A 55 4.72 -16.73 -18.75
C ASP A 55 5.16 -16.40 -17.32
N HIS A 56 4.20 -16.33 -16.40
CA HIS A 56 4.42 -15.98 -14.99
C HIS A 56 3.36 -16.61 -14.08
N PRO A 57 3.62 -16.74 -12.78
CA PRO A 57 2.60 -17.16 -11.81
C PRO A 57 1.43 -16.18 -11.79
N VAL A 58 0.22 -16.70 -11.96
CA VAL A 58 -1.00 -15.88 -12.06
C VAL A 58 -1.59 -15.62 -10.68
N ALA A 59 -1.82 -14.35 -10.37
CA ALA A 59 -2.54 -13.92 -9.18
C ALA A 59 -4.03 -13.72 -9.51
N PHE A 60 -4.88 -14.44 -8.78
CA PHE A 60 -6.34 -14.39 -8.95
C PHE A 60 -7.03 -14.08 -7.64
N GLY A 61 -8.15 -13.35 -7.69
CA GLY A 61 -8.95 -13.03 -6.53
C GLY A 61 -10.42 -12.77 -6.83
N TRP A 62 -11.20 -12.62 -5.77
CA TRP A 62 -12.59 -12.18 -5.83
C TRP A 62 -12.69 -10.75 -5.31
N TYR A 63 -13.47 -9.94 -6.01
CA TYR A 63 -13.69 -8.55 -5.66
C TYR A 63 -15.19 -8.30 -5.41
N GLY A 64 -15.55 -8.03 -4.16
CA GLY A 64 -16.90 -7.70 -3.74
C GLY A 64 -17.12 -6.19 -3.64
N ASN A 65 -18.38 -5.78 -3.55
CA ASN A 65 -18.80 -4.39 -3.33
C ASN A 65 -18.26 -3.37 -4.34
N TRP A 66 -18.03 -3.79 -5.57
CA TRP A 66 -17.62 -2.89 -6.62
C TRP A 66 -18.69 -1.84 -6.92
N THR A 67 -18.36 -0.57 -6.71
CA THR A 67 -19.24 0.57 -7.01
C THR A 67 -18.57 1.60 -7.93
N GLY A 68 -17.25 1.56 -8.06
CA GLY A 68 -16.45 2.52 -8.80
C GLY A 68 -16.41 3.91 -8.18
N THR A 69 -16.99 4.09 -6.99
CA THR A 69 -17.12 5.37 -6.29
C THR A 69 -16.72 5.22 -4.83
N GLY A 70 -16.36 6.33 -4.20
CA GLY A 70 -16.00 6.38 -2.79
C GLY A 70 -14.75 7.20 -2.52
N ALA A 71 -14.57 7.62 -1.28
CA ALA A 71 -13.40 8.38 -0.83
C ALA A 71 -12.13 7.51 -0.74
N SER A 72 -12.32 6.20 -0.53
CA SER A 72 -11.25 5.21 -0.59
C SER A 72 -11.43 4.33 -1.84
N TYR A 73 -10.33 3.78 -2.35
CA TYR A 73 -10.40 2.86 -3.49
C TYR A 73 -10.86 1.44 -3.13
N GLU A 74 -11.38 1.22 -1.93
CA GLU A 74 -11.89 -0.08 -1.49
C GLU A 74 -13.00 -0.64 -2.38
N ASN A 75 -13.78 0.23 -3.00
CA ASN A 75 -14.88 -0.13 -3.89
C ASN A 75 -14.58 0.15 -5.37
N SER A 76 -13.31 0.39 -5.70
CA SER A 76 -12.83 0.73 -7.04
C SER A 76 -11.75 -0.24 -7.50
N LEU A 77 -11.81 -0.65 -8.76
CA LEU A 77 -10.76 -1.51 -9.36
C LEU A 77 -9.40 -0.81 -9.41
N LYS A 78 -9.38 0.52 -9.40
CA LYS A 78 -8.16 1.34 -9.26
C LYS A 78 -7.35 1.03 -8.00
N GLY A 79 -8.01 0.51 -6.95
CA GLY A 79 -7.37 0.11 -5.70
C GLY A 79 -6.76 -1.28 -5.71
N LEU A 80 -6.91 -2.04 -6.78
CA LEU A 80 -6.31 -3.36 -6.88
C LEU A 80 -4.78 -3.27 -6.99
N PRO A 81 -4.05 -4.17 -6.32
CA PRO A 81 -2.61 -4.27 -6.51
C PRO A 81 -2.24 -4.62 -7.94
N ASP A 82 -1.18 -4.03 -8.47
CA ASP A 82 -0.67 -4.30 -9.82
C ASP A 82 -0.25 -5.77 -10.04
N SER A 83 0.00 -6.49 -8.96
CA SER A 83 0.33 -7.92 -8.97
C SER A 83 -0.85 -8.83 -9.30
N VAL A 84 -2.09 -8.32 -9.27
CA VAL A 84 -3.30 -9.08 -9.58
C VAL A 84 -3.49 -9.15 -11.09
N ASP A 85 -3.67 -10.34 -11.63
CA ASP A 85 -3.88 -10.56 -13.07
C ASP A 85 -5.36 -10.66 -13.42
N PHE A 86 -6.13 -11.35 -12.59
CA PHE A 86 -7.55 -11.55 -12.79
C PHE A 86 -8.34 -11.35 -11.51
N VAL A 87 -9.53 -10.75 -11.64
CA VAL A 87 -10.51 -10.69 -10.55
C VAL A 87 -11.86 -11.17 -11.03
N SER A 88 -12.54 -11.92 -10.17
CA SER A 88 -13.95 -12.23 -10.33
C SER A 88 -14.78 -11.17 -9.62
N LEU A 89 -15.60 -10.44 -10.35
CA LEU A 89 -16.47 -9.41 -9.81
C LEU A 89 -17.72 -10.03 -9.22
N TRP A 90 -17.94 -9.80 -7.93
CA TRP A 90 -19.13 -10.26 -7.20
C TRP A 90 -20.01 -9.08 -6.84
N GLY A 91 -21.30 -9.18 -7.16
CA GLY A 91 -22.28 -8.12 -6.91
C GLY A 91 -22.63 -7.37 -8.19
N ASN A 92 -22.62 -6.08 -8.20
CA ASN A 92 -23.21 -5.12 -9.14
C ASN A 92 -22.75 -5.19 -10.62
N TRP A 93 -22.17 -6.28 -11.07
CA TRP A 93 -21.59 -6.43 -12.41
C TRP A 93 -22.63 -6.47 -13.55
N LYS A 94 -23.89 -6.83 -13.27
CA LYS A 94 -24.92 -6.97 -14.30
C LYS A 94 -25.38 -5.64 -14.90
N ASN A 95 -25.43 -4.59 -14.08
CA ASN A 95 -25.87 -3.26 -14.48
C ASN A 95 -24.85 -2.22 -13.96
N PRO A 96 -23.66 -2.14 -14.56
CA PRO A 96 -22.64 -1.23 -14.09
C PRO A 96 -23.06 0.23 -14.30
N SER A 97 -22.84 1.07 -13.29
CA SER A 97 -23.04 2.51 -13.41
C SER A 97 -21.97 3.14 -14.34
N PRO A 98 -22.18 4.39 -14.81
CA PRO A 98 -21.16 5.10 -15.59
C PRO A 98 -19.81 5.19 -14.85
N ALA A 99 -19.83 5.41 -13.54
CA ALA A 99 -18.61 5.43 -12.71
C ALA A 99 -17.90 4.06 -12.67
N MET A 100 -18.64 2.97 -12.58
CA MET A 100 -18.08 1.62 -12.67
C MET A 100 -17.47 1.35 -14.04
N MET A 101 -18.10 1.81 -15.10
CA MET A 101 -17.55 1.66 -16.46
C MET A 101 -16.28 2.47 -16.68
N GLU A 102 -16.18 3.65 -16.08
CA GLU A 102 -14.97 4.47 -16.10
C GLU A 102 -13.84 3.78 -15.33
N ASP A 103 -14.14 3.27 -14.13
CA ASP A 103 -13.20 2.54 -13.29
C ASP A 103 -12.65 1.28 -14.02
N LEU A 104 -13.52 0.55 -14.71
CA LEU A 104 -13.13 -0.61 -15.50
C LEU A 104 -12.18 -0.24 -16.65
N ARG A 105 -12.47 0.85 -17.38
CA ARG A 105 -11.60 1.32 -18.46
C ARG A 105 -10.23 1.76 -17.98
N TYR A 106 -10.16 2.26 -16.76
CA TYR A 106 -8.90 2.70 -16.17
C TYR A 106 -7.91 1.55 -15.94
N VAL A 107 -8.39 0.36 -15.62
CA VAL A 107 -7.55 -0.82 -15.29
C VAL A 107 -7.30 -1.74 -16.49
N GLN A 108 -7.88 -1.49 -17.63
CA GLN A 108 -7.66 -2.22 -18.87
C GLN A 108 -6.51 -1.60 -19.70
#